data_81e01d391b5b30e0a82e53abfebe0ef5
#
_entry.id   81e01d391b5b30e0a82e53abfebe0ef5
#
_cell.length_a   1.000
_cell.length_b   1.000
_cell.length_c   1.000
_cell.angle_alpha   90.00
_cell.angle_beta   90.00
_cell.angle_gamma   90.00
#
_symmetry.space_group_name_H-M   'P 1'
#
loop_
_entity.id
_entity.type
_entity.pdbx_description
1 polymer ?
#
loop_
_entity_poly.entity_id
_entity_poly.type
_entity_poly.pdbx_seq_one_letter_code
_entity_poly.pdbx_strand_id
1 'polypeptide(L)'
;MVQKMQKSLVLILTLILTFANFSQITSEDLIKWRHHTTDEVKGISLGDVDGDGRFDVVIAAGANIYVLDVFGQEIWKSKTINFVNSVSAGDLDGDGRSDVAVGLINNGIEVFNSDGEKLWEYWMRTPIQKIIIKDIDSDGYGEVIAISHNRTFMDNAWVIINHDGCVRFQSKDLFFPDFELKGYYSGTSKKWEADNELRFLIAEDINGDGYTEFIASTRLNDVIVFDYNRNPMWGYHFDYAITSLSVGDVERDGFKEILLGVNKKLIVLTKDGFNLKEYSFDGDVKAATAFKDEFNTSFVIVGKDNTLYAYNWDKEIFNHSFDGNINLIHYDNLDYKNEIEIITGTNDGVYVLSTKGKRLFTYRVYSPVIDVFTINLNYKGEKELIIASTDVDAITYQELKEIQIPVSQTNQQEREETIRRANAIFNTGKALYDVREYQAAIDRFREARTLYQSVSYTDGINNSGTLISNSTIYLQATSFEDQALSLKNEKKYEEAKSAYQTAKDLYSAMNDTTKVQEIDQKITEIDDLIRAESLFRILIYVAIIGTILAVIGVIFFFLRKRKKSKQGA
;
A
#
# COMPACT_ATOMS: atom_id res chain seq x y z
N MET A 1 -10.32 -68.21 17.71
CA MET A 1 -9.18 -67.51 17.11
C MET A 1 -9.51 -66.94 15.72
N VAL A 2 -10.07 -67.75 14.82
CA VAL A 2 -10.45 -67.35 13.44
C VAL A 2 -11.42 -66.18 13.36
N GLN A 3 -12.47 -66.14 14.20
CA GLN A 3 -13.45 -65.02 14.20
C GLN A 3 -12.88 -63.69 14.68
N LYS A 4 -11.86 -63.69 15.57
CA LYS A 4 -11.16 -62.50 16.00
C LYS A 4 -10.24 -61.95 14.90
N MET A 5 -9.60 -62.87 14.15
CA MET A 5 -8.78 -62.48 12.99
C MET A 5 -9.62 -61.90 11.85
N GLN A 6 -10.81 -62.50 11.55
CA GLN A 6 -11.71 -61.95 10.54
C GLN A 6 -12.23 -60.55 10.90
N LYS A 7 -12.60 -60.31 12.16
CA LYS A 7 -13.02 -58.94 12.59
C LYS A 7 -11.87 -57.93 12.51
N SER A 8 -10.63 -58.35 12.85
CA SER A 8 -9.47 -57.47 12.70
C SER A 8 -9.12 -57.22 11.21
N LEU A 9 -9.27 -58.23 10.34
CA LEU A 9 -9.04 -58.05 8.89
C LEU A 9 -10.09 -57.15 8.27
N VAL A 10 -11.36 -57.25 8.65
CA VAL A 10 -12.45 -56.36 8.15
C VAL A 10 -12.20 -54.95 8.67
N LEU A 11 -11.76 -54.76 9.93
CA LEU A 11 -11.46 -53.46 10.46
C LEU A 11 -10.26 -52.78 9.75
N ILE A 12 -9.22 -53.58 9.43
CA ILE A 12 -8.05 -53.10 8.65
C ILE A 12 -8.43 -52.79 7.19
N LEU A 13 -9.26 -53.65 6.56
CA LEU A 13 -9.78 -53.37 5.19
C LEU A 13 -10.68 -52.12 5.19
N THR A 14 -11.53 -51.95 6.20
CA THR A 14 -12.37 -50.74 6.29
C THR A 14 -11.51 -49.49 6.54
N LEU A 15 -10.45 -49.57 7.37
CA LEU A 15 -9.48 -48.50 7.55
C LEU A 15 -8.72 -48.20 6.25
N ILE A 16 -8.27 -49.22 5.53
CA ILE A 16 -7.58 -49.05 4.21
C ILE A 16 -8.53 -48.49 3.17
N LEU A 17 -9.80 -48.86 3.14
CA LEU A 17 -10.82 -48.34 2.23
C LEU A 17 -11.25 -46.92 2.60
N THR A 18 -11.25 -46.54 3.90
CA THR A 18 -11.45 -45.13 4.31
C THR A 18 -10.22 -44.27 4.01
N PHE A 19 -9.00 -44.82 4.05
CA PHE A 19 -7.80 -44.11 3.58
C PHE A 19 -7.70 -44.05 2.04
N ALA A 20 -8.27 -45.02 1.30
CA ALA A 20 -8.28 -44.99 -0.15
C ALA A 20 -9.33 -44.04 -0.77
N ASN A 21 -10.28 -43.55 0.02
CA ASN A 21 -11.24 -42.54 -0.38
C ASN A 21 -10.82 -41.11 0.01
N PHE A 22 -9.60 -40.88 0.47
CA PHE A 22 -8.99 -39.58 0.36
C PHE A 22 -8.71 -39.36 -1.13
N SER A 23 -9.66 -38.76 -1.85
CA SER A 23 -9.38 -38.12 -3.12
C SER A 23 -8.20 -37.19 -2.87
N GLN A 24 -7.01 -37.52 -3.37
CA GLN A 24 -5.92 -36.57 -3.44
C GLN A 24 -6.47 -35.43 -4.26
N ILE A 25 -6.67 -34.26 -3.61
CA ILE A 25 -6.96 -33.02 -4.33
C ILE A 25 -5.78 -32.84 -5.28
N THR A 26 -6.03 -32.99 -6.56
CA THR A 26 -5.00 -32.74 -7.58
C THR A 26 -4.82 -31.24 -7.76
N SER A 27 -3.69 -30.82 -8.29
CA SER A 27 -3.48 -29.40 -8.61
C SER A 27 -4.56 -28.85 -9.55
N GLU A 28 -5.15 -29.70 -10.41
CA GLU A 28 -6.24 -29.35 -11.32
C GLU A 28 -7.55 -29.05 -10.60
N ASP A 29 -7.82 -29.68 -9.45
CA ASP A 29 -9.04 -29.42 -8.66
C ASP A 29 -9.02 -28.04 -7.97
N LEU A 30 -7.87 -27.39 -7.88
CA LEU A 30 -7.68 -26.08 -7.26
C LEU A 30 -7.76 -24.93 -8.28
N ILE A 31 -7.58 -25.23 -9.56
CA ILE A 31 -7.60 -24.21 -10.63
C ILE A 31 -9.04 -23.78 -10.86
N LYS A 32 -9.33 -22.49 -10.65
CA LYS A 32 -10.63 -21.90 -11.01
C LYS A 32 -10.72 -21.69 -12.51
N TRP A 33 -9.67 -21.10 -13.06
CA TRP A 33 -9.49 -20.92 -14.48
C TRP A 33 -8.00 -20.82 -14.82
N ARG A 34 -7.69 -21.11 -16.07
CA ARG A 34 -6.36 -20.96 -16.66
C ARG A 34 -6.48 -20.22 -17.99
N HIS A 35 -5.70 -19.20 -18.15
CA HIS A 35 -5.57 -18.50 -19.42
C HIS A 35 -4.23 -18.84 -20.08
N HIS A 36 -4.31 -19.53 -21.23
CA HIS A 36 -3.14 -19.87 -22.05
C HIS A 36 -2.80 -18.70 -22.95
N THR A 37 -1.59 -18.21 -22.85
CA THR A 37 -1.05 -17.22 -23.78
C THR A 37 -0.23 -17.90 -24.87
N THR A 38 -0.23 -17.33 -26.09
CA THR A 38 0.60 -17.85 -27.19
C THR A 38 2.07 -17.45 -27.04
N ASP A 39 2.34 -16.44 -26.25
CA ASP A 39 3.64 -15.84 -26.02
C ASP A 39 3.95 -15.80 -24.53
N GLU A 40 5.20 -15.55 -24.20
CA GLU A 40 5.64 -15.44 -22.81
C GLU A 40 4.94 -14.29 -22.08
N VAL A 41 4.35 -14.58 -20.91
CA VAL A 41 3.80 -13.56 -20.00
C VAL A 41 4.95 -12.72 -19.47
N LYS A 42 4.82 -11.41 -19.54
CA LYS A 42 5.82 -10.43 -19.06
C LYS A 42 5.38 -9.70 -17.81
N GLY A 43 4.09 -9.72 -17.50
CA GLY A 43 3.54 -9.12 -16.32
C GLY A 43 2.03 -9.24 -16.26
N ILE A 44 1.51 -9.10 -15.07
CA ILE A 44 0.07 -8.98 -14.81
C ILE A 44 -0.18 -7.76 -13.94
N SER A 45 -1.40 -7.26 -13.97
CA SER A 45 -1.89 -6.20 -13.09
C SER A 45 -3.34 -6.46 -12.73
N LEU A 46 -3.79 -5.90 -11.63
CA LEU A 46 -5.20 -5.94 -11.24
C LEU A 46 -5.80 -4.54 -11.34
N GLY A 47 -7.04 -4.44 -11.81
CA GLY A 47 -7.81 -3.21 -11.87
C GLY A 47 -9.27 -3.50 -12.17
N ASP A 48 -10.18 -2.69 -11.68
CA ASP A 48 -11.61 -2.76 -12.03
C ASP A 48 -11.78 -2.09 -13.41
N VAL A 49 -11.61 -2.88 -14.48
CA VAL A 49 -11.62 -2.36 -15.85
C VAL A 49 -13.04 -2.21 -16.39
N ASP A 50 -13.94 -3.14 -16.05
CA ASP A 50 -15.34 -3.09 -16.54
C ASP A 50 -16.26 -2.25 -15.64
N GLY A 51 -15.78 -1.80 -14.46
CA GLY A 51 -16.51 -0.93 -13.54
C GLY A 51 -17.57 -1.66 -12.71
N ASP A 52 -17.45 -2.99 -12.55
CA ASP A 52 -18.38 -3.79 -11.77
C ASP A 52 -18.07 -3.81 -10.25
N GLY A 53 -17.00 -3.14 -9.83
CA GLY A 53 -16.51 -3.05 -8.47
C GLY A 53 -15.61 -4.22 -8.06
N ARG A 54 -15.18 -5.05 -9.01
CA ARG A 54 -14.24 -6.16 -8.81
C ARG A 54 -12.96 -5.93 -9.60
N PHE A 55 -11.87 -6.48 -9.11
CA PHE A 55 -10.63 -6.43 -9.87
C PHE A 55 -10.63 -7.46 -10.99
N ASP A 56 -10.35 -7.00 -12.20
CA ASP A 56 -10.05 -7.79 -13.37
C ASP A 56 -8.55 -8.06 -13.46
N VAL A 57 -8.19 -9.08 -14.26
CA VAL A 57 -6.80 -9.49 -14.46
C VAL A 57 -6.32 -9.01 -15.83
N VAL A 58 -5.39 -8.08 -15.82
CA VAL A 58 -4.73 -7.57 -17.03
C VAL A 58 -3.44 -8.34 -17.25
N ILE A 59 -3.30 -8.96 -18.42
CA ILE A 59 -2.16 -9.82 -18.79
C ILE A 59 -1.42 -9.20 -19.97
N ALA A 60 -0.12 -9.05 -19.85
CA ALA A 60 0.78 -8.66 -20.92
C ALA A 60 1.59 -9.86 -21.42
N ALA A 61 1.37 -10.29 -22.65
CA ALA A 61 2.09 -11.41 -23.26
C ALA A 61 2.38 -11.18 -24.74
N GLY A 62 3.64 -11.28 -25.14
CA GLY A 62 4.06 -11.00 -26.51
C GLY A 62 3.71 -9.57 -26.93
N ALA A 63 2.97 -9.41 -28.02
CA ALA A 63 2.44 -8.13 -28.48
C ALA A 63 0.92 -8.02 -28.24
N ASN A 64 0.43 -8.59 -27.15
CA ASN A 64 -0.98 -8.59 -26.80
C ASN A 64 -1.19 -8.17 -25.34
N ILE A 65 -2.32 -7.52 -25.10
CA ILE A 65 -2.91 -7.29 -23.81
C ILE A 65 -4.21 -8.09 -23.75
N TYR A 66 -4.43 -8.81 -22.67
CA TYR A 66 -5.69 -9.48 -22.38
C TYR A 66 -6.24 -8.92 -21.08
N VAL A 67 -7.52 -8.63 -21.06
CA VAL A 67 -8.24 -8.28 -19.82
C VAL A 67 -9.29 -9.34 -19.59
N LEU A 68 -9.21 -9.99 -18.45
CA LEU A 68 -10.09 -11.07 -18.04
C LEU A 68 -10.85 -10.66 -16.79
N ASP A 69 -12.14 -10.99 -16.75
CA ASP A 69 -12.92 -10.83 -15.52
C ASP A 69 -12.44 -11.82 -14.43
N VAL A 70 -13.01 -11.68 -13.24
CA VAL A 70 -12.71 -12.55 -12.10
C VAL A 70 -12.97 -14.04 -12.37
N PHE A 71 -13.77 -14.38 -13.40
CA PHE A 71 -14.08 -15.75 -13.80
C PHE A 71 -13.16 -16.25 -14.93
N GLY A 72 -12.20 -15.46 -15.38
CA GLY A 72 -11.28 -15.77 -16.46
C GLY A 72 -11.88 -15.60 -17.86
N GLN A 73 -13.02 -14.91 -17.99
CA GLN A 73 -13.62 -14.59 -19.27
C GLN A 73 -12.98 -13.33 -19.85
N GLU A 74 -12.66 -13.36 -21.15
CA GLU A 74 -12.05 -12.21 -21.83
C GLU A 74 -13.07 -11.08 -21.95
N ILE A 75 -12.79 -9.95 -21.27
CA ILE A 75 -13.55 -8.70 -21.40
C ILE A 75 -13.16 -8.07 -22.73
N TRP A 76 -11.87 -7.86 -22.95
CA TRP A 76 -11.32 -7.43 -24.22
C TRP A 76 -9.86 -7.89 -24.41
N LYS A 77 -9.41 -7.78 -25.66
CA LYS A 77 -8.04 -8.04 -26.07
C LYS A 77 -7.60 -6.99 -27.07
N SER A 78 -6.42 -6.41 -26.87
CA SER A 78 -5.82 -5.44 -27.79
C SER A 78 -4.41 -5.85 -28.20
N LYS A 79 -4.01 -5.39 -29.40
CA LYS A 79 -2.65 -5.56 -29.89
C LYS A 79 -1.85 -4.29 -29.70
N THR A 80 -0.62 -4.44 -29.27
CA THR A 80 0.37 -3.38 -29.17
C THR A 80 1.23 -3.31 -30.43
N ILE A 81 1.88 -2.17 -30.66
CA ILE A 81 2.77 -1.98 -31.81
C ILE A 81 4.05 -2.83 -31.73
N ASN A 82 4.41 -3.28 -30.51
CA ASN A 82 5.60 -4.09 -30.27
C ASN A 82 5.39 -5.03 -29.06
N PHE A 83 6.37 -5.87 -28.75
CA PHE A 83 6.31 -6.75 -27.57
C PHE A 83 6.22 -5.94 -26.28
N VAL A 84 5.31 -6.34 -25.41
CA VAL A 84 5.11 -5.75 -24.09
C VAL A 84 6.19 -6.26 -23.13
N ASN A 85 6.64 -5.41 -22.23
CA ASN A 85 7.61 -5.76 -21.19
C ASN A 85 7.09 -5.48 -19.77
N SER A 86 6.11 -4.61 -19.61
CA SER A 86 5.49 -4.29 -18.33
C SER A 86 4.07 -3.77 -18.54
N VAL A 87 3.19 -3.98 -17.59
CA VAL A 87 1.79 -3.55 -17.61
C VAL A 87 1.38 -2.98 -16.26
N SER A 88 0.48 -2.03 -16.27
CA SER A 88 -0.20 -1.51 -15.09
C SER A 88 -1.64 -1.15 -15.43
N ALA A 89 -2.55 -1.45 -14.52
CA ALA A 89 -3.93 -0.98 -14.55
C ALA A 89 -4.16 0.03 -13.42
N GLY A 90 -5.01 1.01 -13.67
CA GLY A 90 -5.39 2.04 -12.71
C GLY A 90 -6.30 3.07 -13.34
N ASP A 91 -7.10 3.75 -12.54
CA ASP A 91 -7.97 4.83 -12.98
C ASP A 91 -7.12 6.04 -13.40
N LEU A 92 -7.06 6.29 -14.70
CA LEU A 92 -6.23 7.35 -15.27
C LEU A 92 -7.02 8.65 -15.46
N ASP A 93 -8.29 8.56 -15.81
CA ASP A 93 -9.12 9.71 -16.16
C ASP A 93 -10.16 10.10 -15.09
N GLY A 94 -10.16 9.40 -13.96
CA GLY A 94 -11.02 9.70 -12.80
C GLY A 94 -12.48 9.24 -12.97
N ASP A 95 -12.75 8.33 -13.91
CA ASP A 95 -14.11 7.84 -14.17
C ASP A 95 -14.51 6.65 -13.24
N GLY A 96 -13.57 6.15 -12.43
CA GLY A 96 -13.74 5.05 -11.50
C GLY A 96 -13.49 3.68 -12.12
N ARG A 97 -13.15 3.59 -13.41
CA ARG A 97 -12.75 2.37 -14.11
C ARG A 97 -11.23 2.37 -14.35
N SER A 98 -10.64 1.21 -14.36
CA SER A 98 -9.20 1.11 -14.60
C SER A 98 -8.86 1.13 -16.08
N ASP A 99 -7.97 2.04 -16.46
CA ASP A 99 -7.28 2.06 -17.75
C ASP A 99 -6.05 1.19 -17.72
N VAL A 100 -5.45 0.91 -18.88
CA VAL A 100 -4.31 0.02 -19.01
C VAL A 100 -3.14 0.72 -19.69
N ALA A 101 -2.01 0.84 -19.01
CA ALA A 101 -0.75 1.31 -19.56
C ALA A 101 0.22 0.15 -19.77
N VAL A 102 0.88 0.11 -20.93
CA VAL A 102 1.91 -0.88 -21.24
C VAL A 102 3.22 -0.24 -21.63
N GLY A 103 4.30 -0.79 -21.08
CA GLY A 103 5.66 -0.48 -21.47
C GLY A 103 6.19 -1.50 -22.48
N LEU A 104 6.71 -1.03 -23.60
CA LEU A 104 7.14 -1.85 -24.73
C LEU A 104 8.66 -2.10 -24.69
N ILE A 105 9.10 -3.21 -25.28
CA ILE A 105 10.53 -3.54 -25.44
C ILE A 105 11.23 -2.49 -26.32
N ASN A 106 10.55 -2.00 -27.34
CA ASN A 106 10.95 -0.87 -28.15
C ASN A 106 9.69 -0.03 -28.37
N ASN A 107 9.84 1.24 -28.68
CA ASN A 107 8.78 2.21 -29.02
C ASN A 107 8.06 2.88 -27.84
N GLY A 108 8.42 2.60 -26.59
CA GLY A 108 7.94 3.39 -25.44
C GLY A 108 6.69 2.85 -24.76
N ILE A 109 5.65 3.67 -24.69
CA ILE A 109 4.45 3.44 -23.89
C ILE A 109 3.22 3.53 -24.78
N GLU A 110 2.26 2.63 -24.61
CA GLU A 110 0.90 2.75 -25.10
C GLU A 110 -0.09 2.70 -23.94
N VAL A 111 -1.15 3.49 -24.03
CA VAL A 111 -2.22 3.54 -23.03
C VAL A 111 -3.56 3.30 -23.70
N PHE A 112 -4.37 2.47 -23.06
CA PHE A 112 -5.69 2.04 -23.51
C PHE A 112 -6.72 2.40 -22.45
N ASN A 113 -7.90 2.83 -22.88
CA ASN A 113 -9.02 3.04 -21.96
C ASN A 113 -9.59 1.71 -21.47
N SER A 114 -10.50 1.81 -20.53
CA SER A 114 -11.23 0.68 -19.93
C SER A 114 -11.99 -0.19 -20.96
N ASP A 115 -12.29 0.30 -22.16
CA ASP A 115 -12.93 -0.44 -23.26
C ASP A 115 -11.90 -1.08 -24.22
N GLY A 116 -10.60 -0.91 -23.98
CA GLY A 116 -9.51 -1.46 -24.80
C GLY A 116 -9.16 -0.63 -26.03
N GLU A 117 -9.66 0.60 -26.12
CA GLU A 117 -9.32 1.55 -27.20
C GLU A 117 -8.05 2.33 -26.82
N LYS A 118 -7.13 2.48 -27.78
CA LYS A 118 -5.89 3.21 -27.52
C LYS A 118 -6.16 4.70 -27.35
N LEU A 119 -5.82 5.24 -26.17
CA LEU A 119 -5.94 6.66 -25.85
C LEU A 119 -4.79 7.47 -26.43
N TRP A 120 -3.56 7.09 -26.12
CA TRP A 120 -2.37 7.76 -26.57
C TRP A 120 -1.14 6.86 -26.52
N GLU A 121 -0.03 7.33 -27.13
CA GLU A 121 1.27 6.68 -27.08
C GLU A 121 2.38 7.69 -26.83
N TYR A 122 3.44 7.25 -26.15
CA TYR A 122 4.63 8.05 -25.91
C TYR A 122 5.88 7.32 -26.38
N TRP A 123 6.59 7.93 -27.32
CA TRP A 123 7.76 7.32 -27.95
C TRP A 123 9.01 7.41 -27.07
N MET A 124 9.60 6.26 -26.76
CA MET A 124 10.94 6.14 -26.16
C MET A 124 11.73 5.11 -26.97
N ARG A 125 13.00 5.42 -27.22
CA ARG A 125 13.89 4.49 -27.96
C ARG A 125 14.38 3.30 -27.15
N THR A 126 13.97 3.21 -25.92
CA THR A 126 14.50 2.27 -24.92
C THR A 126 13.41 1.37 -24.38
N PRO A 127 13.73 0.11 -24.02
CA PRO A 127 12.77 -0.78 -23.37
C PRO A 127 12.26 -0.19 -22.07
N ILE A 128 10.95 -0.16 -21.90
CA ILE A 128 10.33 0.17 -20.62
C ILE A 128 10.43 -1.06 -19.72
N GLN A 129 11.04 -0.91 -18.54
CA GLN A 129 11.21 -2.01 -17.60
C GLN A 129 10.07 -2.14 -16.61
N LYS A 130 9.57 -1.02 -16.14
CA LYS A 130 8.46 -0.93 -15.22
C LYS A 130 7.58 0.24 -15.62
N ILE A 131 6.27 0.01 -15.57
CA ILE A 131 5.23 1.01 -15.74
C ILE A 131 4.28 0.94 -14.55
N ILE A 132 3.79 2.08 -14.10
CA ILE A 132 2.86 2.21 -12.97
C ILE A 132 1.85 3.29 -13.35
N ILE A 133 0.56 3.04 -13.10
CA ILE A 133 -0.47 4.09 -13.06
C ILE A 133 -0.73 4.40 -11.59
N LYS A 134 -0.66 5.67 -11.21
CA LYS A 134 -0.94 6.13 -9.85
C LYS A 134 -1.24 7.62 -9.83
N ASP A 135 -2.29 8.01 -9.11
CA ASP A 135 -2.51 9.41 -8.73
C ASP A 135 -1.41 9.81 -7.72
N ILE A 136 -0.46 10.64 -8.16
CA ILE A 136 0.72 11.00 -7.36
C ILE A 136 0.55 12.30 -6.56
N ASP A 137 -0.45 13.10 -6.91
CA ASP A 137 -0.69 14.40 -6.27
C ASP A 137 -2.12 14.56 -5.75
N SER A 138 -2.87 13.46 -5.73
CA SER A 138 -4.23 13.36 -5.17
C SER A 138 -5.22 14.33 -5.82
N ASP A 139 -5.07 14.56 -7.14
CA ASP A 139 -5.98 15.39 -7.91
C ASP A 139 -7.16 14.60 -8.52
N GLY A 140 -7.16 13.27 -8.33
CA GLY A 140 -8.20 12.34 -8.79
C GLY A 140 -7.94 11.77 -10.19
N TYR A 141 -6.83 12.11 -10.84
CA TYR A 141 -6.38 11.56 -12.11
C TYR A 141 -5.07 10.79 -11.93
N GLY A 142 -4.95 9.65 -12.58
CA GLY A 142 -3.73 8.87 -12.52
C GLY A 142 -2.62 9.40 -13.42
N GLU A 143 -1.38 9.34 -12.98
CA GLU A 143 -0.21 9.52 -13.83
C GLU A 143 0.40 8.20 -14.24
N VAL A 144 0.93 8.16 -15.47
CA VAL A 144 1.76 7.06 -15.96
C VAL A 144 3.22 7.32 -15.64
N ILE A 145 3.79 6.48 -14.78
CA ILE A 145 5.19 6.52 -14.36
C ILE A 145 5.91 5.38 -15.05
N ALA A 146 6.96 5.67 -15.82
CA ALA A 146 7.72 4.64 -16.51
C ALA A 146 9.22 4.80 -16.32
N ILE A 147 9.90 3.66 -16.11
CA ILE A 147 11.36 3.58 -16.10
C ILE A 147 11.86 2.74 -17.27
N SER A 148 12.97 3.17 -17.83
CA SER A 148 13.61 2.51 -18.94
C SER A 148 15.08 2.19 -18.68
N HIS A 149 15.61 1.26 -19.45
CA HIS A 149 17.02 0.89 -19.46
C HIS A 149 17.70 1.43 -20.71
N ASN A 150 18.73 2.27 -20.54
CA ASN A 150 19.58 2.57 -21.67
C ASN A 150 21.03 2.85 -21.31
N ARG A 151 21.94 2.16 -22.01
CA ARG A 151 23.39 2.41 -21.96
C ARG A 151 23.92 3.27 -23.10
N THR A 152 23.13 3.50 -24.15
CA THR A 152 23.68 3.96 -25.44
C THR A 152 23.11 5.29 -25.92
N PHE A 153 21.98 5.74 -25.44
CA PHE A 153 21.33 6.98 -25.87
C PHE A 153 20.94 7.80 -24.63
N MET A 154 21.18 9.11 -24.67
CA MET A 154 20.81 10.07 -23.61
C MET A 154 19.28 10.24 -23.50
N ASP A 155 18.51 9.15 -23.62
CA ASP A 155 17.07 9.17 -23.48
C ASP A 155 16.68 8.92 -22.01
N ASN A 156 15.53 9.42 -21.63
CA ASN A 156 15.04 9.43 -20.26
C ASN A 156 15.09 8.05 -19.59
N ALA A 157 15.72 7.96 -18.43
CA ALA A 157 15.64 6.77 -17.60
C ALA A 157 14.32 6.67 -16.83
N TRP A 158 13.62 7.81 -16.68
CA TRP A 158 12.38 7.92 -15.95
C TRP A 158 11.52 9.04 -16.56
N VAL A 159 10.22 8.77 -16.73
CA VAL A 159 9.23 9.73 -17.25
C VAL A 159 7.95 9.63 -16.43
N ILE A 160 7.29 10.78 -16.21
CA ILE A 160 5.94 10.88 -15.68
C ILE A 160 5.09 11.59 -16.73
N ILE A 161 3.95 11.00 -17.06
CA ILE A 161 3.03 11.48 -18.08
C ILE A 161 1.65 11.58 -17.43
N ASN A 162 0.98 12.72 -17.59
CA ASN A 162 -0.38 12.92 -17.11
C ASN A 162 -1.38 12.05 -17.87
N HIS A 163 -2.58 11.93 -17.35
CA HIS A 163 -3.69 11.20 -17.95
C HIS A 163 -3.96 11.54 -19.43
N ASP A 164 -3.74 12.79 -19.84
CA ASP A 164 -3.96 13.29 -21.19
C ASP A 164 -2.81 13.02 -22.18
N GLY A 165 -1.76 12.31 -21.75
CA GLY A 165 -0.56 12.04 -22.53
C GLY A 165 0.48 13.18 -22.53
N CYS A 166 0.22 14.26 -21.81
CA CYS A 166 1.18 15.36 -21.66
C CYS A 166 2.31 14.97 -20.70
N VAL A 167 3.55 15.12 -21.16
CA VAL A 167 4.73 14.82 -20.33
C VAL A 167 4.83 15.83 -19.21
N ARG A 168 4.67 15.35 -17.98
CA ARG A 168 4.84 16.14 -16.76
C ARG A 168 6.31 16.22 -16.32
N PHE A 169 7.08 15.15 -16.59
CA PHE A 169 8.45 15.07 -16.15
C PHE A 169 9.28 14.09 -16.99
N GLN A 170 10.57 14.41 -17.16
CA GLN A 170 11.58 13.54 -17.76
C GLN A 170 12.87 13.62 -16.94
N SER A 171 13.54 12.50 -16.71
CA SER A 171 14.75 12.47 -15.87
C SER A 171 15.91 13.31 -16.40
N LYS A 172 15.97 13.57 -17.72
CA LYS A 172 16.94 14.48 -18.32
C LYS A 172 16.80 15.94 -17.84
N ASP A 173 15.62 16.28 -17.29
CA ASP A 173 15.30 17.61 -16.75
C ASP A 173 15.71 17.74 -15.27
N LEU A 174 16.19 16.64 -14.63
CA LEU A 174 16.72 16.64 -13.28
C LEU A 174 18.11 17.28 -13.27
N PHE A 175 18.16 18.48 -12.75
CA PHE A 175 19.42 19.18 -12.53
C PHE A 175 19.51 19.71 -11.11
N PHE A 176 20.24 18.99 -10.26
CA PHE A 176 20.47 19.35 -8.86
C PHE A 176 21.96 19.52 -8.61
N PRO A 177 22.57 20.65 -9.05
CA PRO A 177 24.03 20.84 -9.03
C PRO A 177 24.63 20.81 -7.62
N ASP A 178 23.80 21.09 -6.61
CA ASP A 178 24.21 21.16 -5.20
C ASP A 178 23.76 19.93 -4.39
N PHE A 179 23.08 18.95 -5.02
CA PHE A 179 22.69 17.74 -4.33
C PHE A 179 23.84 16.73 -4.27
N GLU A 180 24.20 16.36 -3.06
CA GLU A 180 25.28 15.41 -2.78
C GLU A 180 24.75 14.13 -2.14
N LEU A 181 25.11 12.99 -2.73
CA LEU A 181 24.90 11.68 -2.14
C LEU A 181 25.91 11.45 -1.04
N LYS A 182 25.44 11.02 0.12
CA LYS A 182 26.31 10.60 1.21
C LYS A 182 26.77 9.15 0.98
N GLY A 183 28.05 8.88 1.13
CA GLY A 183 28.54 7.50 1.16
C GLY A 183 28.02 6.82 2.42
N TYR A 184 27.22 5.75 2.27
CA TYR A 184 26.52 5.12 3.39
C TYR A 184 27.46 4.59 4.48
N TYR A 185 28.56 3.92 4.07
CA TYR A 185 29.56 3.41 5.00
C TYR A 185 30.80 4.31 5.13
N SER A 186 31.16 5.02 4.08
CA SER A 186 32.39 5.81 4.03
C SER A 186 32.22 7.23 4.58
N GLY A 187 31.01 7.76 4.61
CA GLY A 187 30.73 9.16 4.95
C GLY A 187 31.26 10.17 3.93
N THR A 188 31.79 9.70 2.79
CA THR A 188 32.24 10.59 1.70
C THR A 188 31.03 11.05 0.89
N SER A 189 31.06 12.30 0.41
CA SER A 189 30.03 12.82 -0.49
C SER A 189 30.41 12.61 -1.94
N LYS A 190 29.41 12.31 -2.77
CA LYS A 190 29.50 12.22 -4.23
C LYS A 190 28.42 13.09 -4.84
N LYS A 191 28.75 13.89 -5.85
CA LYS A 191 27.71 14.61 -6.61
C LYS A 191 26.84 13.61 -7.38
N TRP A 192 25.55 13.84 -7.34
CA TRP A 192 24.63 13.05 -8.13
C TRP A 192 24.70 13.46 -9.60
N GLU A 193 24.67 12.47 -10.49
CA GLU A 193 24.64 12.66 -11.93
C GLU A 193 23.32 12.14 -12.48
N ALA A 194 22.57 12.98 -13.19
CA ALA A 194 21.23 12.65 -13.70
C ALA A 194 21.17 11.51 -14.73
N ASP A 195 22.32 11.16 -15.33
CA ASP A 195 22.43 10.12 -16.36
C ASP A 195 22.49 8.68 -15.81
N ASN A 196 22.26 8.51 -14.51
CA ASN A 196 22.30 7.21 -13.87
C ASN A 196 21.08 6.36 -14.26
N GLU A 197 21.31 5.22 -14.89
CA GLU A 197 20.26 4.22 -15.16
C GLU A 197 19.58 3.80 -13.86
N LEU A 198 18.25 3.90 -13.82
CA LEU A 198 17.48 3.37 -12.71
C LEU A 198 17.46 1.84 -12.76
N ARG A 199 17.59 1.23 -11.58
CA ARG A 199 17.45 -0.21 -11.40
C ARG A 199 16.08 -0.57 -10.84
N PHE A 200 15.65 0.16 -9.82
CA PHE A 200 14.35 0.05 -9.20
C PHE A 200 13.73 1.42 -9.03
N LEU A 201 12.41 1.49 -9.10
CA LEU A 201 11.62 2.65 -8.73
C LEU A 201 10.38 2.18 -7.98
N ILE A 202 10.13 2.79 -6.84
CA ILE A 202 8.87 2.69 -6.09
C ILE A 202 8.25 4.08 -6.04
N ALA A 203 6.95 4.15 -6.29
CA ALA A 203 6.15 5.34 -6.14
C ALA A 203 5.13 5.07 -5.02
N GLU A 204 5.34 5.64 -3.84
CA GLU A 204 4.54 5.33 -2.66
C GLU A 204 4.55 6.50 -1.68
N ASP A 205 3.40 6.76 -1.05
CA ASP A 205 3.34 7.67 0.10
C ASP A 205 4.02 7.00 1.29
N ILE A 206 5.25 7.42 1.58
CA ILE A 206 6.05 6.87 2.68
C ILE A 206 5.97 7.72 3.96
N ASN A 207 5.44 8.94 3.85
CA ASN A 207 5.41 9.89 4.94
C ASN A 207 3.99 10.17 5.46
N GLY A 208 2.95 9.60 4.82
CA GLY A 208 1.56 9.69 5.23
C GLY A 208 0.91 11.06 4.99
N ASP A 209 1.46 11.87 4.08
CA ASP A 209 0.92 13.21 3.77
C ASP A 209 -0.10 13.21 2.63
N GLY A 210 -0.33 12.05 2.00
CA GLY A 210 -1.25 11.86 0.90
C GLY A 210 -0.64 12.10 -0.49
N TYR A 211 0.62 12.53 -0.57
CA TYR A 211 1.37 12.66 -1.82
C TYR A 211 2.36 11.53 -2.00
N THR A 212 2.70 11.22 -3.24
CA THR A 212 3.58 10.08 -3.53
C THR A 212 5.05 10.50 -3.55
N GLU A 213 5.89 9.84 -2.75
CA GLU A 213 7.33 9.91 -2.89
C GLU A 213 7.84 8.88 -3.90
N PHE A 214 8.99 9.20 -4.47
CA PHE A 214 9.69 8.32 -5.41
C PHE A 214 11.00 7.83 -4.81
N ILE A 215 11.13 6.52 -4.63
CA ILE A 215 12.35 5.88 -4.14
C ILE A 215 13.03 5.23 -5.34
N ALA A 216 14.11 5.83 -5.80
CA ALA A 216 14.87 5.38 -6.96
C ALA A 216 16.18 4.75 -6.54
N SER A 217 16.52 3.59 -7.10
CA SER A 217 17.88 3.08 -7.04
C SER A 217 18.52 3.03 -8.42
N THR A 218 19.82 3.31 -8.48
CA THR A 218 20.57 3.37 -9.73
C THR A 218 21.48 2.15 -9.90
N ARG A 219 21.98 1.94 -11.11
CA ARG A 219 23.03 0.93 -11.38
C ARG A 219 24.40 1.33 -10.85
N LEU A 220 24.58 2.60 -10.51
CA LEU A 220 25.78 3.09 -9.84
C LEU A 220 25.71 2.94 -8.31
N ASN A 221 24.75 2.13 -7.83
CA ASN A 221 24.56 1.79 -6.42
C ASN A 221 24.11 3.00 -5.57
N ASP A 222 23.42 3.94 -6.17
CA ASP A 222 22.81 5.05 -5.45
C ASP A 222 21.36 4.70 -5.09
N VAL A 223 20.88 5.19 -3.97
CA VAL A 223 19.46 5.30 -3.63
C VAL A 223 19.14 6.75 -3.35
N ILE A 224 18.05 7.24 -3.90
CA ILE A 224 17.59 8.62 -3.74
C ILE A 224 16.08 8.59 -3.51
N VAL A 225 15.63 9.39 -2.56
CA VAL A 225 14.21 9.63 -2.32
C VAL A 225 13.89 11.05 -2.77
N PHE A 226 12.83 11.16 -3.57
CA PHE A 226 12.31 12.42 -4.08
C PHE A 226 10.90 12.63 -3.54
N ASP A 227 10.52 13.88 -3.31
CA ASP A 227 9.13 14.26 -3.05
C ASP A 227 8.28 14.15 -4.34
N TYR A 228 6.96 14.33 -4.22
CA TYR A 228 6.03 14.30 -5.36
C TYR A 228 6.35 15.37 -6.44
N ASN A 229 7.03 16.45 -6.08
CA ASN A 229 7.56 17.47 -7.00
C ASN A 229 8.91 17.08 -7.60
N ARG A 230 9.44 15.91 -7.25
CA ARG A 230 10.74 15.37 -7.70
C ARG A 230 11.95 16.15 -7.18
N ASN A 231 11.79 16.89 -6.08
CA ASN A 231 12.92 17.44 -5.37
C ASN A 231 13.59 16.32 -4.56
N PRO A 232 14.93 16.18 -4.61
CA PRO A 232 15.60 15.16 -3.81
C PRO A 232 15.52 15.53 -2.33
N MET A 233 14.98 14.59 -1.55
CA MET A 233 14.90 14.73 -0.10
C MET A 233 16.21 14.31 0.57
N TRP A 234 16.67 13.12 0.21
CA TRP A 234 17.95 12.58 0.66
C TRP A 234 18.45 11.47 -0.28
N GLY A 235 19.71 11.08 -0.14
CA GLY A 235 20.26 9.97 -0.92
C GLY A 235 21.58 9.44 -0.38
N TYR A 236 21.83 8.17 -0.72
CA TYR A 236 23.06 7.45 -0.35
C TYR A 236 23.73 6.82 -1.56
N HIS A 237 25.06 6.79 -1.53
CA HIS A 237 25.89 5.97 -2.39
C HIS A 237 26.39 4.75 -1.61
N PHE A 238 26.25 3.55 -2.20
CA PHE A 238 26.74 2.30 -1.64
C PHE A 238 27.94 1.79 -2.45
N ASP A 239 28.90 1.17 -1.78
CA ASP A 239 30.05 0.54 -2.44
C ASP A 239 29.68 -0.75 -3.21
N TYR A 240 28.48 -1.27 -3.00
CA TYR A 240 27.98 -2.51 -3.57
C TYR A 240 26.62 -2.33 -4.22
N ALA A 241 26.30 -3.24 -5.15
CA ALA A 241 25.05 -3.20 -5.87
C ALA A 241 23.84 -3.34 -4.94
N ILE A 242 22.83 -2.50 -5.19
CA ILE A 242 21.49 -2.65 -4.61
C ILE A 242 20.80 -3.78 -5.36
N THR A 243 20.44 -4.86 -4.67
CA THR A 243 19.90 -6.08 -5.27
C THR A 243 18.39 -6.22 -5.11
N SER A 244 17.79 -5.51 -4.14
CA SER A 244 16.36 -5.41 -3.95
C SER A 244 15.99 -4.07 -3.33
N LEU A 245 14.76 -3.62 -3.58
CA LEU A 245 14.16 -2.41 -3.03
C LEU A 245 12.69 -2.71 -2.75
N SER A 246 12.24 -2.43 -1.55
CA SER A 246 10.83 -2.49 -1.15
C SER A 246 10.53 -1.50 -0.03
N VAL A 247 9.26 -1.32 0.30
CA VAL A 247 8.79 -0.49 1.40
C VAL A 247 7.79 -1.26 2.26
N GLY A 248 7.69 -0.90 3.54
CA GLY A 248 6.71 -1.49 4.45
C GLY A 248 6.70 -0.79 5.80
N ASP A 249 5.54 -0.62 6.39
CA ASP A 249 5.39 -0.03 7.74
C ASP A 249 5.75 -1.09 8.80
N VAL A 250 7.00 -1.09 9.22
CA VAL A 250 7.52 -2.04 10.22
C VAL A 250 7.28 -1.55 11.65
N GLU A 251 7.30 -0.24 11.88
CA GLU A 251 7.12 0.34 13.21
C GLU A 251 5.64 0.62 13.54
N ARG A 252 4.76 0.55 12.53
CA ARG A 252 3.31 0.82 12.62
C ARG A 252 3.00 2.22 13.17
N ASP A 253 3.77 3.15 12.74
CA ASP A 253 3.57 4.57 13.02
C ASP A 253 2.84 5.31 11.89
N GLY A 254 2.48 4.56 10.82
CA GLY A 254 1.83 5.08 9.61
C GLY A 254 2.81 5.55 8.55
N PHE A 255 4.11 5.51 8.84
CA PHE A 255 5.17 5.77 7.87
C PHE A 255 5.73 4.46 7.32
N LYS A 256 6.26 4.50 6.13
CA LYS A 256 6.85 3.30 5.53
C LYS A 256 8.37 3.36 5.57
N GLU A 257 8.96 2.27 6.05
CA GLU A 257 10.39 2.06 5.98
C GLU A 257 10.81 1.57 4.60
N ILE A 258 12.03 1.92 4.23
CA ILE A 258 12.67 1.52 2.97
C ILE A 258 13.61 0.35 3.25
N LEU A 259 13.37 -0.76 2.56
CA LEU A 259 14.16 -1.99 2.69
C LEU A 259 15.07 -2.14 1.47
N LEU A 260 16.37 -2.15 1.71
CA LEU A 260 17.40 -2.24 0.68
C LEU A 260 18.23 -3.52 0.84
N GLY A 261 18.19 -4.38 -0.18
CA GLY A 261 19.20 -5.44 -0.30
C GLY A 261 20.48 -4.87 -0.88
N VAL A 262 21.57 -4.86 -0.11
CA VAL A 262 22.88 -4.34 -0.54
C VAL A 262 23.97 -5.29 -0.13
N ASN A 263 24.73 -5.84 -1.10
CA ASN A 263 25.71 -6.87 -0.83
C ASN A 263 25.03 -8.06 -0.10
N LYS A 264 25.55 -8.49 0.99
CA LYS A 264 25.01 -9.58 1.83
C LYS A 264 24.17 -9.06 3.00
N LYS A 265 23.52 -7.92 2.85
CA LYS A 265 22.74 -7.29 3.91
C LYS A 265 21.35 -6.87 3.42
N LEU A 266 20.39 -6.91 4.32
CA LEU A 266 19.19 -6.11 4.25
C LEU A 266 19.35 -4.92 5.18
N ILE A 267 19.19 -3.72 4.66
CA ILE A 267 19.23 -2.45 5.38
C ILE A 267 17.82 -1.88 5.44
N VAL A 268 17.36 -1.52 6.62
CA VAL A 268 16.05 -0.88 6.84
C VAL A 268 16.30 0.58 7.21
N LEU A 269 15.76 1.48 6.40
CA LEU A 269 15.87 2.92 6.58
C LEU A 269 14.51 3.53 6.88
N THR A 270 14.48 4.56 7.71
CA THR A 270 13.27 5.40 7.87
C THR A 270 12.98 6.18 6.59
N LYS A 271 11.78 6.76 6.49
CA LYS A 271 11.41 7.73 5.44
C LYS A 271 12.41 8.89 5.30
N ASP A 272 13.10 9.26 6.37
CA ASP A 272 14.09 10.34 6.42
C ASP A 272 15.54 9.84 6.16
N GLY A 273 15.72 8.56 5.84
CA GLY A 273 17.00 7.95 5.51
C GLY A 273 17.86 7.53 6.71
N PHE A 274 17.33 7.53 7.93
CA PHE A 274 18.09 7.04 9.08
C PHE A 274 18.10 5.51 9.11
N ASN A 275 19.27 4.92 9.43
CA ASN A 275 19.39 3.48 9.59
C ASN A 275 18.67 3.03 10.87
N LEU A 276 17.64 2.19 10.71
CA LEU A 276 16.96 1.55 11.81
C LEU A 276 17.57 0.19 12.15
N LYS A 277 17.89 -0.61 11.12
CA LYS A 277 18.30 -1.99 11.31
C LYS A 277 19.11 -2.52 10.12
N GLU A 278 20.04 -3.43 10.40
CA GLU A 278 20.74 -4.22 9.39
C GLU A 278 20.67 -5.70 9.74
N TYR A 279 20.36 -6.53 8.74
CA TYR A 279 20.46 -7.99 8.81
C TYR A 279 21.57 -8.47 7.88
N SER A 280 22.39 -9.42 8.33
CA SER A 280 23.52 -9.93 7.56
C SER A 280 23.30 -11.37 7.13
N PHE A 281 23.66 -11.68 5.90
CA PHE A 281 23.51 -12.99 5.28
C PHE A 281 24.86 -13.43 4.67
N ASP A 282 24.92 -14.69 4.24
CA ASP A 282 26.07 -15.25 3.52
C ASP A 282 26.00 -15.09 1.98
N GLY A 283 24.88 -14.55 1.46
CA GLY A 283 24.64 -14.27 0.05
C GLY A 283 23.74 -13.04 -0.16
N ASP A 284 23.50 -12.68 -1.43
CA ASP A 284 22.75 -11.48 -1.80
C ASP A 284 21.26 -11.62 -1.50
N VAL A 285 20.66 -10.58 -0.94
CA VAL A 285 19.22 -10.46 -0.75
C VAL A 285 18.54 -10.24 -2.10
N LYS A 286 17.63 -11.12 -2.51
CA LYS A 286 16.92 -11.08 -3.80
C LYS A 286 15.57 -10.40 -3.71
N ALA A 287 14.87 -10.62 -2.61
CA ALA A 287 13.59 -10.00 -2.31
C ALA A 287 13.49 -9.76 -0.81
N ALA A 288 12.78 -8.74 -0.41
CA ALA A 288 12.45 -8.51 0.98
C ALA A 288 11.09 -7.82 1.07
N THR A 289 10.38 -8.06 2.16
CA THR A 289 9.18 -7.32 2.52
C THR A 289 9.10 -7.20 4.02
N ALA A 290 8.33 -6.23 4.49
CA ALA A 290 8.09 -6.05 5.89
C ALA A 290 6.63 -5.67 6.13
N PHE A 291 6.07 -6.19 7.20
CA PHE A 291 4.70 -5.93 7.60
C PHE A 291 4.54 -6.09 9.11
N LYS A 292 3.42 -5.64 9.59
CA LYS A 292 3.00 -5.85 10.96
C LYS A 292 1.69 -6.62 11.00
N ASP A 293 1.64 -7.66 11.83
CA ASP A 293 0.43 -8.45 12.02
C ASP A 293 -0.58 -7.72 12.93
N GLU A 294 -1.77 -8.30 13.07
CA GLU A 294 -2.82 -7.77 13.93
C GLU A 294 -2.44 -7.75 15.42
N PHE A 295 -1.48 -8.58 15.83
CA PHE A 295 -0.96 -8.65 17.19
C PHE A 295 0.16 -7.64 17.46
N ASN A 296 0.40 -6.72 16.53
CA ASN A 296 1.45 -5.72 16.61
C ASN A 296 2.87 -6.29 16.52
N THR A 297 3.03 -7.48 15.94
CA THR A 297 4.34 -8.09 15.71
C THR A 297 4.88 -7.63 14.37
N SER A 298 6.05 -7.00 14.38
CA SER A 298 6.76 -6.62 13.16
C SER A 298 7.45 -7.84 12.56
N PHE A 299 7.22 -8.07 11.28
CA PHE A 299 7.88 -9.11 10.51
C PHE A 299 8.75 -8.49 9.43
N VAL A 300 9.95 -9.01 9.29
CA VAL A 300 10.84 -8.74 8.16
C VAL A 300 11.14 -10.07 7.49
N ILE A 301 10.74 -10.19 6.23
CA ILE A 301 10.87 -11.41 5.44
C ILE A 301 11.89 -11.18 4.35
N VAL A 302 12.86 -12.06 4.26
CA VAL A 302 14.02 -11.92 3.37
C VAL A 302 14.21 -13.18 2.54
N GLY A 303 14.22 -13.03 1.24
CA GLY A 303 14.56 -14.08 0.27
C GLY A 303 16.01 -13.98 -0.17
N LYS A 304 16.73 -15.06 0.02
CA LYS A 304 18.12 -15.23 -0.43
C LYS A 304 18.26 -16.58 -1.13
N ASP A 305 18.64 -16.57 -2.39
CA ASP A 305 18.71 -17.76 -3.23
C ASP A 305 17.40 -18.55 -3.17
N ASN A 306 17.41 -19.75 -2.59
CA ASN A 306 16.24 -20.60 -2.38
C ASN A 306 15.76 -20.62 -0.91
N THR A 307 16.27 -19.76 -0.06
CA THR A 307 15.94 -19.75 1.37
C THR A 307 15.26 -18.45 1.78
N LEU A 308 14.13 -18.59 2.45
CA LEU A 308 13.39 -17.50 3.07
C LEU A 308 13.70 -17.45 4.55
N TYR A 309 14.03 -16.27 5.04
CA TYR A 309 14.27 -15.97 6.44
C TYR A 309 13.16 -15.06 6.95
N ALA A 310 12.64 -15.34 8.13
CA ALA A 310 11.66 -14.51 8.80
C ALA A 310 12.18 -14.04 10.17
N TYR A 311 12.08 -12.74 10.41
CA TYR A 311 12.48 -12.08 11.64
C TYR A 311 11.29 -11.38 12.28
N ASN A 312 11.21 -11.40 13.61
CA ASN A 312 10.38 -10.49 14.39
C ASN A 312 11.26 -9.32 14.86
N TRP A 313 11.58 -8.41 13.99
CA TRP A 313 12.47 -7.27 14.21
C TRP A 313 13.89 -7.67 14.70
N ASP A 314 14.03 -8.25 15.87
CA ASP A 314 15.35 -8.54 16.49
C ASP A 314 15.83 -9.98 16.30
N LYS A 315 14.93 -10.92 16.18
CA LYS A 315 15.23 -12.34 16.23
C LYS A 315 14.71 -13.08 15.02
N GLU A 316 15.55 -13.94 14.45
CA GLU A 316 15.09 -14.92 13.48
C GLU A 316 14.04 -15.84 14.12
N ILE A 317 12.86 -15.91 13.49
CA ILE A 317 11.75 -16.77 13.92
C ILE A 317 11.92 -18.15 13.30
N PHE A 318 12.16 -18.17 11.98
CA PHE A 318 12.39 -19.39 11.21
C PHE A 318 13.16 -19.07 9.93
N ASN A 319 13.71 -20.11 9.31
CA ASN A 319 14.08 -20.12 7.90
C ASN A 319 13.44 -21.32 7.21
N HIS A 320 13.21 -21.20 5.90
CA HIS A 320 12.61 -22.24 5.07
C HIS A 320 13.29 -22.29 3.71
N SER A 321 13.80 -23.46 3.31
CA SER A 321 14.42 -23.66 2.01
C SER A 321 13.45 -24.31 1.04
N PHE A 322 13.42 -23.81 -0.20
CA PHE A 322 12.62 -24.30 -1.31
C PHE A 322 13.49 -25.08 -2.31
N ASP A 323 12.86 -25.78 -3.25
CA ASP A 323 13.58 -26.47 -4.32
C ASP A 323 14.09 -25.47 -5.37
N GLY A 324 13.31 -24.39 -5.66
CA GLY A 324 13.64 -23.33 -6.60
C GLY A 324 14.10 -22.04 -5.93
N ASN A 325 14.84 -21.21 -6.68
CA ASN A 325 15.23 -19.90 -6.21
C ASN A 325 14.02 -18.99 -6.04
N ILE A 326 14.08 -18.11 -5.03
CA ILE A 326 13.05 -17.12 -4.74
C ILE A 326 13.14 -15.98 -5.76
N ASN A 327 12.02 -15.67 -6.40
CA ASN A 327 11.87 -14.58 -7.36
C ASN A 327 11.14 -13.39 -6.71
N LEU A 328 10.10 -13.66 -5.91
CA LEU A 328 9.29 -12.64 -5.25
C LEU A 328 8.79 -13.14 -3.89
N ILE A 329 8.46 -12.17 -3.06
CA ILE A 329 7.81 -12.39 -1.76
C ILE A 329 6.65 -11.40 -1.67
N HIS A 330 5.49 -11.91 -1.32
CA HIS A 330 4.29 -11.15 -1.04
C HIS A 330 3.72 -11.60 0.31
N TYR A 331 2.77 -10.86 0.86
CA TYR A 331 2.05 -11.26 2.07
C TYR A 331 0.61 -10.78 2.01
N ASP A 332 -0.29 -11.56 2.57
CA ASP A 332 -1.70 -11.19 2.67
C ASP A 332 -2.40 -12.07 3.72
N ASN A 333 -3.60 -11.69 4.13
CA ASN A 333 -4.49 -12.54 4.88
C ASN A 333 -5.39 -13.30 3.87
N LEU A 334 -5.03 -14.55 3.56
CA LEU A 334 -5.68 -15.34 2.52
C LEU A 334 -6.99 -15.98 2.96
N ASP A 335 -7.14 -16.26 4.25
CA ASP A 335 -8.29 -17.00 4.77
C ASP A 335 -9.14 -16.20 5.76
N TYR A 336 -8.85 -14.91 5.92
CA TYR A 336 -9.52 -13.97 6.84
C TYR A 336 -9.50 -14.41 8.31
N LYS A 337 -8.60 -15.33 8.70
CA LYS A 337 -8.47 -15.84 10.08
C LYS A 337 -7.50 -15.05 10.96
N ASN A 338 -7.13 -13.83 10.56
CA ASN A 338 -6.25 -12.92 11.31
C ASN A 338 -4.77 -13.34 11.40
N GLU A 339 -4.35 -14.40 10.74
CA GLU A 339 -2.94 -14.66 10.50
C GLU A 339 -2.60 -14.19 9.08
N ILE A 340 -1.51 -13.48 8.91
CA ILE A 340 -1.00 -13.09 7.60
C ILE A 340 -0.20 -14.28 7.06
N GLU A 341 -0.43 -14.63 5.81
CA GLU A 341 0.35 -15.64 5.09
C GLU A 341 1.47 -14.98 4.29
N ILE A 342 2.61 -15.65 4.27
CA ILE A 342 3.77 -15.29 3.45
C ILE A 342 3.70 -16.09 2.16
N ILE A 343 3.61 -15.39 1.03
CA ILE A 343 3.50 -15.97 -0.30
C ILE A 343 4.84 -15.82 -1.00
N THR A 344 5.43 -16.92 -1.39
CA THR A 344 6.75 -16.94 -2.03
C THR A 344 6.65 -17.54 -3.43
N GLY A 345 6.95 -16.73 -4.43
CA GLY A 345 7.10 -17.19 -5.82
C GLY A 345 8.53 -17.60 -6.10
N THR A 346 8.70 -18.79 -6.67
CA THR A 346 10.00 -19.40 -6.97
C THR A 346 10.11 -19.81 -8.42
N ASN A 347 11.25 -20.41 -8.80
CA ASN A 347 11.45 -20.96 -10.14
C ASN A 347 10.60 -22.22 -10.41
N ASP A 348 9.98 -22.80 -9.41
CA ASP A 348 9.27 -24.07 -9.51
C ASP A 348 7.85 -24.06 -8.91
N GLY A 349 7.40 -22.90 -8.42
CA GLY A 349 6.04 -22.78 -7.90
C GLY A 349 5.82 -21.64 -6.90
N VAL A 350 4.61 -21.62 -6.38
CA VAL A 350 4.18 -20.74 -5.31
C VAL A 350 4.03 -21.54 -4.02
N TYR A 351 4.59 -21.01 -2.96
CA TYR A 351 4.54 -21.56 -1.62
C TYR A 351 3.90 -20.55 -0.67
N VAL A 352 2.98 -21.03 0.15
CA VAL A 352 2.36 -20.22 1.20
C VAL A 352 2.79 -20.75 2.55
N LEU A 353 3.31 -19.87 3.38
CA LEU A 353 3.79 -20.15 4.73
C LEU A 353 3.03 -19.31 5.75
N SER A 354 2.81 -19.87 6.94
CA SER A 354 2.39 -19.05 8.08
C SER A 354 3.56 -18.20 8.60
N THR A 355 3.27 -17.18 9.40
CA THR A 355 4.27 -16.37 10.13
C THR A 355 5.13 -17.19 11.10
N LYS A 356 4.76 -18.45 11.35
CA LYS A 356 5.52 -19.42 12.18
C LYS A 356 6.39 -20.39 11.36
N GLY A 357 6.41 -20.22 10.03
CA GLY A 357 7.18 -21.07 9.11
C GLY A 357 6.53 -22.40 8.74
N LYS A 358 5.27 -22.64 9.14
CA LYS A 358 4.51 -23.81 8.67
C LYS A 358 4.14 -23.62 7.21
N ARG A 359 4.45 -24.59 6.35
CA ARG A 359 4.00 -24.61 4.98
C ARG A 359 2.51 -24.97 4.94
N LEU A 360 1.71 -24.03 4.44
CA LEU A 360 0.25 -24.13 4.38
C LEU A 360 -0.24 -24.60 3.03
N PHE A 361 0.47 -24.20 1.95
CA PHE A 361 0.06 -24.50 0.58
C PHE A 361 1.27 -24.58 -0.33
N THR A 362 1.15 -25.33 -1.43
CA THR A 362 2.14 -25.38 -2.51
C THR A 362 1.43 -25.60 -3.83
N TYR A 363 1.74 -24.76 -4.79
CA TYR A 363 1.32 -24.92 -6.18
C TYR A 363 2.55 -24.98 -7.09
N ARG A 364 2.75 -26.10 -7.76
CA ARG A 364 3.89 -26.33 -8.65
C ARG A 364 3.60 -25.82 -10.05
N VAL A 365 4.56 -25.10 -10.61
CA VAL A 365 4.59 -24.67 -12.01
C VAL A 365 5.88 -25.15 -12.65
N TYR A 366 5.91 -25.24 -13.98
CA TYR A 366 7.08 -25.73 -14.73
C TYR A 366 7.98 -24.60 -15.25
N SER A 367 7.73 -23.38 -14.81
CA SER A 367 8.48 -22.19 -15.19
C SER A 367 8.58 -21.23 -14.00
N PRO A 368 9.53 -20.28 -14.03
CA PRO A 368 9.64 -19.29 -12.99
C PRO A 368 8.32 -18.51 -12.80
N VAL A 369 7.93 -18.33 -11.55
CA VAL A 369 6.84 -17.42 -11.19
C VAL A 369 7.30 -15.99 -11.43
N ILE A 370 6.56 -15.26 -12.25
CA ILE A 370 6.86 -13.90 -12.67
C ILE A 370 6.21 -12.92 -11.68
N ASP A 371 4.95 -13.20 -11.31
CA ASP A 371 4.19 -12.37 -10.39
C ASP A 371 3.10 -13.19 -9.68
N VAL A 372 2.64 -12.72 -8.53
CA VAL A 372 1.52 -13.30 -7.76
C VAL A 372 0.69 -12.20 -7.16
N PHE A 373 -0.61 -12.23 -7.40
CA PHE A 373 -1.58 -11.37 -6.72
C PHE A 373 -2.57 -12.19 -5.92
N THR A 374 -3.18 -11.57 -4.93
CA THR A 374 -4.26 -12.13 -4.14
C THR A 374 -5.55 -11.40 -4.47
N ILE A 375 -6.63 -12.13 -4.68
CA ILE A 375 -7.91 -11.57 -5.05
C ILE A 375 -9.04 -12.34 -4.34
N ASN A 376 -10.15 -11.69 -4.07
CA ASN A 376 -11.35 -12.35 -3.57
C ASN A 376 -12.39 -12.43 -4.70
N LEU A 377 -12.44 -13.57 -5.40
CA LEU A 377 -13.32 -13.76 -6.55
C LEU A 377 -14.82 -13.84 -6.18
N ASN A 378 -15.17 -14.17 -4.94
CA ASN A 378 -16.55 -14.51 -4.61
C ASN A 378 -17.09 -13.87 -3.33
N TYR A 379 -16.34 -12.98 -2.66
CA TYR A 379 -16.69 -12.30 -1.39
C TYR A 379 -17.10 -13.24 -0.23
N LYS A 380 -16.76 -14.54 -0.32
CA LYS A 380 -17.24 -15.58 0.61
C LYS A 380 -16.10 -16.34 1.28
N GLY A 381 -15.12 -15.66 1.81
CA GLY A 381 -14.09 -16.34 2.61
C GLY A 381 -12.70 -16.31 1.98
N GLU A 382 -12.08 -17.46 1.70
CA GLU A 382 -10.69 -17.54 1.27
C GLU A 382 -10.44 -16.78 -0.04
N LYS A 383 -9.27 -16.10 -0.13
CA LYS A 383 -8.82 -15.42 -1.35
C LYS A 383 -8.25 -16.45 -2.33
N GLU A 384 -8.29 -16.09 -3.59
CA GLU A 384 -7.60 -16.80 -4.65
C GLU A 384 -6.23 -16.16 -4.93
N LEU A 385 -5.32 -16.97 -5.46
CA LEU A 385 -4.01 -16.55 -5.96
C LEU A 385 -4.07 -16.47 -7.49
N ILE A 386 -3.75 -15.31 -8.04
CA ILE A 386 -3.49 -15.15 -9.47
C ILE A 386 -1.99 -15.29 -9.68
N ILE A 387 -1.58 -16.35 -10.36
CA ILE A 387 -0.18 -16.70 -10.54
C ILE A 387 0.18 -16.54 -12.01
N ALA A 388 1.13 -15.66 -12.28
CA ALA A 388 1.72 -15.50 -13.60
C ALA A 388 3.01 -16.32 -13.72
N SER A 389 3.06 -17.17 -14.74
CA SER A 389 4.22 -17.96 -15.14
C SER A 389 4.30 -17.99 -16.68
N THR A 390 4.36 -19.16 -17.32
CA THR A 390 4.09 -19.29 -18.77
C THR A 390 2.63 -19.07 -19.11
N ASP A 391 1.75 -19.42 -18.19
CA ASP A 391 0.31 -19.20 -18.24
C ASP A 391 -0.10 -18.33 -17.05
N VAL A 392 -1.36 -17.91 -17.02
CA VAL A 392 -1.94 -17.24 -15.85
C VAL A 392 -3.02 -18.13 -15.27
N ASP A 393 -2.80 -18.52 -14.01
CA ASP A 393 -3.69 -19.40 -13.26
C ASP A 393 -4.38 -18.65 -12.12
N ALA A 394 -5.68 -18.76 -11.99
CA ALA A 394 -6.41 -18.42 -10.77
C ALA A 394 -6.64 -19.69 -9.94
N ILE A 395 -6.16 -19.68 -8.72
CA ILE A 395 -6.15 -20.86 -7.85
C ILE A 395 -6.81 -20.53 -6.53
N THR A 396 -7.71 -21.40 -6.07
CA THR A 396 -8.23 -21.31 -4.72
C THR A 396 -7.15 -21.68 -3.72
N TYR A 397 -6.88 -20.77 -2.78
CA TYR A 397 -6.13 -21.11 -1.59
C TYR A 397 -6.97 -22.03 -0.71
N GLN A 398 -6.45 -23.19 -0.40
CA GLN A 398 -6.99 -24.07 0.63
C GLN A 398 -5.87 -24.45 1.59
N GLU A 399 -5.98 -23.99 2.83
CA GLU A 399 -5.12 -24.49 3.87
C GLU A 399 -5.27 -26.02 3.95
N LEU A 400 -4.16 -26.75 3.95
CA LEU A 400 -4.16 -28.20 4.16
C LEU A 400 -4.79 -28.45 5.54
N LYS A 401 -6.09 -28.75 5.57
CA LYS A 401 -6.81 -29.03 6.82
C LYS A 401 -6.12 -30.18 7.50
N GLU A 402 -5.46 -29.93 8.61
CA GLU A 402 -5.14 -30.98 9.56
C GLU A 402 -6.43 -31.73 9.86
N ILE A 403 -6.37 -33.07 9.77
CA ILE A 403 -7.50 -33.95 10.11
C ILE A 403 -8.00 -33.52 11.48
N GLN A 404 -9.20 -32.95 11.54
CA GLN A 404 -9.83 -32.64 12.82
C GLN A 404 -10.06 -33.98 13.55
N ILE A 405 -9.23 -34.26 14.52
CA ILE A 405 -9.52 -35.30 15.50
C ILE A 405 -10.84 -34.90 16.19
N PRO A 406 -11.83 -35.80 16.33
CA PRO A 406 -13.08 -35.46 16.95
C PRO A 406 -12.81 -34.81 18.33
N VAL A 407 -13.29 -33.58 18.47
CA VAL A 407 -13.14 -32.79 19.69
C VAL A 407 -13.78 -33.58 20.84
N SER A 408 -13.00 -33.97 21.85
CA SER A 408 -13.50 -34.62 23.05
C SER A 408 -14.45 -33.67 23.79
N GLN A 409 -15.40 -34.19 24.58
CA GLN A 409 -16.33 -33.37 25.38
C GLN A 409 -15.61 -32.36 26.30
N THR A 410 -14.39 -32.64 26.72
CA THR A 410 -13.53 -31.73 27.49
C THR A 410 -13.19 -30.45 26.69
N ASN A 411 -12.88 -30.57 25.40
CA ASN A 411 -12.56 -29.44 24.57
C ASN A 411 -13.77 -28.54 24.27
N GLN A 412 -14.98 -29.10 24.32
CA GLN A 412 -16.21 -28.32 24.13
C GLN A 412 -16.50 -27.45 25.37
N GLN A 413 -16.29 -27.96 26.56
CA GLN A 413 -16.43 -27.20 27.81
C GLN A 413 -15.40 -26.07 27.90
N GLU A 414 -14.13 -26.33 27.57
CA GLU A 414 -13.07 -25.30 27.50
C GLU A 414 -13.38 -24.23 26.47
N ARG A 415 -13.91 -24.62 25.29
CA ARG A 415 -14.36 -23.69 24.26
C ARG A 415 -15.49 -22.78 24.73
N GLU A 416 -16.52 -23.34 25.36
CA GLU A 416 -17.66 -22.59 25.91
C GLU A 416 -17.23 -21.65 27.04
N GLU A 417 -16.30 -22.07 27.89
CA GLU A 417 -15.72 -21.23 28.93
C GLU A 417 -14.91 -20.06 28.35
N THR A 418 -14.12 -20.31 27.32
CA THR A 418 -13.36 -19.26 26.62
C THR A 418 -14.30 -18.24 25.98
N ILE A 419 -15.39 -18.68 25.31
CA ILE A 419 -16.40 -17.78 24.76
C ILE A 419 -17.05 -16.95 25.87
N ARG A 420 -17.37 -17.56 27.03
CA ARG A 420 -17.95 -16.83 28.16
C ARG A 420 -17.00 -15.75 28.70
N ARG A 421 -15.70 -16.03 28.80
CA ARG A 421 -14.68 -15.05 29.21
C ARG A 421 -14.57 -13.92 28.18
N ALA A 422 -14.51 -14.24 26.91
CA ALA A 422 -14.48 -13.27 25.83
C ALA A 422 -15.71 -12.36 25.84
N ASN A 423 -16.91 -12.91 26.03
CA ASN A 423 -18.15 -12.15 26.17
C ASN A 423 -18.11 -11.16 27.34
N ALA A 424 -17.53 -11.53 28.48
CA ALA A 424 -17.40 -10.64 29.64
C ALA A 424 -16.48 -9.45 29.31
N ILE A 425 -15.34 -9.70 28.67
CA ILE A 425 -14.39 -8.66 28.25
C ILE A 425 -15.02 -7.76 27.17
N PHE A 426 -15.71 -8.34 26.20
CA PHE A 426 -16.44 -7.60 25.16
C PHE A 426 -17.49 -6.65 25.75
N ASN A 427 -18.27 -7.13 26.75
CA ASN A 427 -19.26 -6.29 27.42
C ASN A 427 -18.62 -5.16 28.22
N THR A 428 -17.43 -5.38 28.80
CA THR A 428 -16.63 -4.33 29.42
C THR A 428 -16.20 -3.29 28.38
N GLY A 429 -15.71 -3.73 27.23
CA GLY A 429 -15.40 -2.85 26.10
C GLY A 429 -16.59 -2.01 25.65
N LYS A 430 -17.78 -2.63 25.57
CA LYS A 430 -19.02 -1.94 25.20
C LYS A 430 -19.42 -0.89 26.25
N ALA A 431 -19.31 -1.17 27.52
CA ALA A 431 -19.55 -0.19 28.58
C ALA A 431 -18.61 1.02 28.50
N LEU A 432 -17.32 0.80 28.19
CA LEU A 432 -16.33 1.85 27.94
C LEU A 432 -16.68 2.67 26.67
N TYR A 433 -17.11 2.01 25.63
CA TYR A 433 -17.57 2.68 24.40
C TYR A 433 -18.76 3.60 24.66
N ASP A 434 -19.75 3.13 25.44
CA ASP A 434 -20.97 3.88 25.75
C ASP A 434 -20.66 5.15 26.62
N VAL A 435 -19.58 5.12 27.42
CA VAL A 435 -19.11 6.30 28.18
C VAL A 435 -18.02 7.09 27.45
N ARG A 436 -17.77 6.78 26.17
CA ARG A 436 -16.81 7.47 25.27
C ARG A 436 -15.34 7.32 25.64
N GLU A 437 -14.99 6.32 26.41
CA GLU A 437 -13.62 5.92 26.70
C GLU A 437 -13.08 5.02 25.56
N TYR A 438 -12.97 5.61 24.36
CA TYR A 438 -12.78 4.85 23.12
C TYR A 438 -11.47 4.07 23.06
N GLN A 439 -10.35 4.62 23.55
CA GLN A 439 -9.09 3.89 23.55
C GLN A 439 -9.16 2.65 24.48
N ALA A 440 -9.69 2.81 25.68
CA ALA A 440 -9.88 1.70 26.60
C ALA A 440 -10.88 0.66 26.05
N ALA A 441 -11.92 1.11 25.34
CA ALA A 441 -12.87 0.23 24.65
C ALA A 441 -12.18 -0.60 23.57
N ILE A 442 -11.35 0.01 22.71
CA ILE A 442 -10.56 -0.67 21.68
C ILE A 442 -9.71 -1.80 22.30
N ASP A 443 -9.01 -1.52 23.37
CA ASP A 443 -8.14 -2.49 24.03
C ASP A 443 -8.93 -3.70 24.55
N ARG A 444 -10.12 -3.47 25.11
CA ARG A 444 -11.01 -4.56 25.54
C ARG A 444 -11.61 -5.33 24.36
N PHE A 445 -12.01 -4.66 23.30
CA PHE A 445 -12.50 -5.35 22.10
C PHE A 445 -11.42 -6.19 21.42
N ARG A 446 -10.17 -5.73 21.39
CA ARG A 446 -9.03 -6.52 20.90
C ARG A 446 -8.78 -7.75 21.76
N GLU A 447 -8.77 -7.61 23.09
CA GLU A 447 -8.61 -8.72 24.01
C GLU A 447 -9.73 -9.77 23.85
N ALA A 448 -10.99 -9.33 23.77
CA ALA A 448 -12.13 -10.21 23.53
C ALA A 448 -12.01 -10.92 22.17
N ARG A 449 -11.64 -10.16 21.11
CA ARG A 449 -11.45 -10.68 19.76
C ARG A 449 -10.40 -11.79 19.72
N THR A 450 -9.27 -11.62 20.39
CA THR A 450 -8.22 -12.65 20.51
C THR A 450 -8.74 -13.95 21.10
N LEU A 451 -9.57 -13.86 22.15
CA LEU A 451 -10.18 -15.06 22.77
C LEU A 451 -11.23 -15.68 21.84
N TYR A 452 -12.04 -14.90 21.13
CA TYR A 452 -12.97 -15.43 20.14
C TYR A 452 -12.25 -16.15 18.99
N GLN A 453 -11.12 -15.61 18.56
CA GLN A 453 -10.26 -16.20 17.53
C GLN A 453 -9.67 -17.54 17.97
N SER A 454 -9.17 -17.65 19.20
CA SER A 454 -8.60 -18.91 19.73
C SER A 454 -9.58 -20.08 19.71
N VAL A 455 -10.88 -19.79 19.64
CA VAL A 455 -11.96 -20.79 19.59
C VAL A 455 -12.81 -20.71 18.33
N SER A 456 -12.40 -19.95 17.34
CA SER A 456 -13.08 -19.77 16.04
C SER A 456 -14.56 -19.37 16.19
N TYR A 457 -14.85 -18.37 17.06
CA TYR A 457 -16.21 -17.85 17.26
C TYR A 457 -16.46 -16.63 16.38
N THR A 458 -16.90 -16.85 15.15
CA THR A 458 -17.04 -15.86 14.07
C THR A 458 -17.85 -14.61 14.45
N ASP A 459 -19.01 -14.79 15.12
CA ASP A 459 -19.85 -13.65 15.51
C ASP A 459 -19.15 -12.71 16.49
N GLY A 460 -18.40 -13.28 17.45
CA GLY A 460 -17.61 -12.51 18.41
C GLY A 460 -16.48 -11.73 17.73
N ILE A 461 -15.80 -12.35 16.78
CA ILE A 461 -14.71 -11.75 15.99
C ILE A 461 -15.25 -10.55 15.21
N ASN A 462 -16.33 -10.73 14.44
CA ASN A 462 -16.93 -9.69 13.60
C ASN A 462 -17.46 -8.51 14.42
N ASN A 463 -18.19 -8.80 15.51
CA ASN A 463 -18.74 -7.77 16.39
C ASN A 463 -17.62 -6.94 17.06
N SER A 464 -16.55 -7.60 17.51
CA SER A 464 -15.39 -6.91 18.07
C SER A 464 -14.70 -6.05 17.01
N GLY A 465 -14.51 -6.55 15.80
CA GLY A 465 -13.94 -5.82 14.67
C GLY A 465 -14.71 -4.54 14.34
N THR A 466 -16.03 -4.63 14.24
CA THR A 466 -16.90 -3.48 13.99
C THR A 466 -16.77 -2.41 15.08
N LEU A 467 -16.76 -2.81 16.37
CA LEU A 467 -16.66 -1.84 17.45
C LEU A 467 -15.27 -1.24 17.59
N ILE A 468 -14.20 -1.97 17.25
CA ILE A 468 -12.84 -1.41 17.13
C ILE A 468 -12.83 -0.33 16.06
N SER A 469 -13.35 -0.60 14.86
CA SER A 469 -13.43 0.37 13.77
C SER A 469 -14.20 1.63 14.19
N ASN A 470 -15.40 1.46 14.76
CA ASN A 470 -16.22 2.57 15.22
C ASN A 470 -15.49 3.42 16.28
N SER A 471 -14.88 2.77 17.27
CA SER A 471 -14.11 3.47 18.32
C SER A 471 -12.94 4.26 17.75
N THR A 472 -12.29 3.73 16.72
CA THR A 472 -11.17 4.41 16.04
C THR A 472 -11.65 5.67 15.34
N ILE A 473 -12.79 5.62 14.64
CA ILE A 473 -13.38 6.81 14.00
C ILE A 473 -13.72 7.88 15.04
N TYR A 474 -14.28 7.50 16.20
CA TYR A 474 -14.56 8.44 17.29
C TYR A 474 -13.28 9.06 17.86
N LEU A 475 -12.20 8.29 18.02
CA LEU A 475 -10.90 8.82 18.44
C LEU A 475 -10.33 9.83 17.44
N GLN A 476 -10.43 9.55 16.15
CA GLN A 476 -10.02 10.51 15.13
C GLN A 476 -10.85 11.79 15.19
N ALA A 477 -12.17 11.67 15.32
CA ALA A 477 -13.05 12.83 15.42
C ALA A 477 -12.72 13.71 16.65
N THR A 478 -12.48 13.10 17.83
CA THR A 478 -12.06 13.85 19.03
C THR A 478 -10.70 14.50 18.87
N SER A 479 -9.74 13.84 18.21
CA SER A 479 -8.43 14.43 17.90
C SER A 479 -8.56 15.70 17.05
N PHE A 480 -9.44 15.70 16.03
CA PHE A 480 -9.70 16.90 15.23
C PHE A 480 -10.42 18.00 16.04
N GLU A 481 -11.29 17.64 17.00
CA GLU A 481 -11.87 18.64 17.93
C GLU A 481 -10.77 19.32 18.78
N ASP A 482 -9.84 18.54 19.32
CA ASP A 482 -8.73 19.04 20.13
C ASP A 482 -7.78 19.92 19.31
N GLN A 483 -7.46 19.48 18.09
CA GLN A 483 -6.69 20.28 17.14
C GLN A 483 -7.39 21.60 16.81
N ALA A 484 -8.69 21.57 16.53
CA ALA A 484 -9.47 22.77 16.25
C ALA A 484 -9.49 23.73 17.43
N LEU A 485 -9.61 23.22 18.65
CA LEU A 485 -9.55 24.02 19.86
C LEU A 485 -8.17 24.67 20.04
N SER A 486 -7.09 23.96 19.81
CA SER A 486 -5.73 24.49 19.83
C SER A 486 -5.56 25.62 18.82
N LEU A 487 -5.97 25.40 17.57
CA LEU A 487 -5.91 26.38 16.49
C LEU A 487 -6.76 27.62 16.79
N LYS A 488 -7.95 27.46 17.40
CA LYS A 488 -8.79 28.56 17.88
C LYS A 488 -8.03 29.42 18.90
N ASN A 489 -7.33 28.78 19.84
CA ASN A 489 -6.55 29.48 20.87
C ASN A 489 -5.34 30.23 20.27
N GLU A 490 -4.77 29.71 19.19
CA GLU A 490 -3.71 30.35 18.41
C GLU A 490 -4.23 31.47 17.47
N LYS A 491 -5.54 31.71 17.45
CA LYS A 491 -6.24 32.65 16.54
C LYS A 491 -6.14 32.27 15.05
N LYS A 492 -5.87 31.01 14.72
CA LYS A 492 -5.88 30.46 13.39
C LYS A 492 -7.30 29.96 13.06
N TYR A 493 -8.22 30.92 12.91
CA TYR A 493 -9.66 30.60 12.87
C TYR A 493 -10.10 29.81 11.66
N GLU A 494 -9.55 30.06 10.47
CA GLU A 494 -9.89 29.30 9.26
C GLU A 494 -9.44 27.82 9.37
N GLU A 495 -8.22 27.60 9.86
CA GLU A 495 -7.70 26.25 10.11
C GLU A 495 -8.51 25.54 11.19
N ALA A 496 -8.88 26.24 12.28
CA ALA A 496 -9.75 25.72 13.32
C ALA A 496 -11.13 25.29 12.77
N LYS A 497 -11.70 26.10 11.88
CA LYS A 497 -12.97 25.78 11.21
C LYS A 497 -12.87 24.52 10.36
N SER A 498 -11.79 24.40 9.59
CA SER A 498 -11.54 23.21 8.76
C SER A 498 -11.42 21.95 9.62
N ALA A 499 -10.68 21.99 10.73
CA ALA A 499 -10.56 20.87 11.64
C ALA A 499 -11.90 20.48 12.30
N TYR A 500 -12.71 21.47 12.72
CA TYR A 500 -14.07 21.19 13.20
C TYR A 500 -14.95 20.57 12.11
N GLN A 501 -14.82 21.01 10.86
CA GLN A 501 -15.59 20.42 9.76
C GLN A 501 -15.23 18.95 9.57
N THR A 502 -13.94 18.60 9.60
CA THR A 502 -13.47 17.22 9.53
C THR A 502 -14.02 16.38 10.69
N ALA A 503 -13.99 16.89 11.91
CA ALA A 503 -14.61 16.20 13.07
C ALA A 503 -16.10 15.97 12.86
N LYS A 504 -16.83 16.97 12.35
CA LYS A 504 -18.26 16.87 12.03
C LYS A 504 -18.55 15.77 11.01
N ASP A 505 -17.75 15.69 9.95
CA ASP A 505 -17.92 14.71 8.90
C ASP A 505 -17.74 13.28 9.44
N LEU A 506 -16.75 13.06 10.30
CA LEU A 506 -16.53 11.78 10.99
C LEU A 506 -17.71 11.41 11.91
N TYR A 507 -18.23 12.35 12.71
CA TYR A 507 -19.43 12.11 13.53
C TYR A 507 -20.69 11.85 12.70
N SER A 508 -20.80 12.52 11.55
CA SER A 508 -21.91 12.30 10.61
C SER A 508 -21.86 10.88 10.02
N ALA A 509 -20.67 10.39 9.69
CA ALA A 509 -20.47 9.01 9.21
C ALA A 509 -20.90 7.97 10.27
N MET A 510 -20.79 8.32 11.56
CA MET A 510 -21.22 7.49 12.68
C MET A 510 -22.70 7.72 13.09
N ASN A 511 -23.43 8.60 12.39
CA ASN A 511 -24.80 9.02 12.70
C ASN A 511 -24.94 9.62 14.13
N ASP A 512 -23.88 10.18 14.72
CA ASP A 512 -23.92 10.87 16.01
C ASP A 512 -24.45 12.30 15.84
N THR A 513 -25.77 12.40 15.69
CA THR A 513 -26.46 13.69 15.48
C THR A 513 -26.22 14.69 16.62
N THR A 514 -25.99 14.20 17.83
CA THR A 514 -25.71 15.06 19.00
C THR A 514 -24.35 15.75 18.85
N LYS A 515 -23.31 14.97 18.50
CA LYS A 515 -21.98 15.52 18.28
C LYS A 515 -21.95 16.43 17.04
N VAL A 516 -22.66 16.08 16.00
CA VAL A 516 -22.78 16.94 14.80
C VAL A 516 -23.34 18.31 15.18
N GLN A 517 -24.40 18.38 16.01
CA GLN A 517 -24.97 19.64 16.47
C GLN A 517 -24.01 20.44 17.38
N GLU A 518 -23.30 19.76 18.28
CA GLU A 518 -22.27 20.43 19.13
C GLU A 518 -21.17 21.07 18.27
N ILE A 519 -20.71 20.35 17.24
CA ILE A 519 -19.66 20.87 16.35
C ILE A 519 -20.18 22.01 15.48
N ASP A 520 -21.42 21.96 15.00
CA ASP A 520 -22.04 23.06 14.26
C ASP A 520 -22.09 24.37 15.08
N GLN A 521 -22.36 24.26 16.37
CA GLN A 521 -22.30 25.44 17.27
C GLN A 521 -20.86 25.99 17.37
N LYS A 522 -19.85 25.10 17.51
CA LYS A 522 -18.44 25.51 17.53
C LYS A 522 -17.99 26.16 16.23
N ILE A 523 -18.44 25.64 15.07
CA ILE A 523 -18.18 26.24 13.76
C ILE A 523 -18.80 27.65 13.68
N THR A 524 -20.03 27.79 14.15
CA THR A 524 -20.71 29.12 14.19
C THR A 524 -19.94 30.12 15.04
N GLU A 525 -19.46 29.72 16.23
CA GLU A 525 -18.61 30.58 17.07
C GLU A 525 -17.32 31.00 16.34
N ILE A 526 -16.69 30.10 15.61
CA ILE A 526 -15.49 30.41 14.80
C ILE A 526 -15.83 31.41 13.69
N ASP A 527 -16.96 31.24 13.00
CA ASP A 527 -17.41 32.19 11.97
C ASP A 527 -17.64 33.60 12.53
N ASP A 528 -18.17 33.70 13.73
CA ASP A 528 -18.33 34.99 14.40
C ASP A 528 -16.97 35.64 14.76
N LEU A 529 -15.97 34.82 15.17
CA LEU A 529 -14.62 35.31 15.44
C LEU A 529 -13.93 35.79 14.14
N ILE A 530 -14.08 35.08 13.03
CA ILE A 530 -13.56 35.47 11.71
C ILE A 530 -14.17 36.81 11.27
N ARG A 531 -15.49 36.95 11.42
CA ARG A 531 -16.19 38.23 11.11
C ARG A 531 -15.67 39.37 11.99
N ALA A 532 -15.52 39.15 13.31
CA ALA A 532 -15.02 40.16 14.24
C ALA A 532 -13.58 40.59 13.89
N GLU A 533 -12.71 39.65 13.56
CA GLU A 533 -11.34 39.96 13.13
C GLU A 533 -11.32 40.74 11.80
N SER A 534 -12.16 40.37 10.85
CA SER A 534 -12.30 41.08 9.58
C SER A 534 -12.78 42.51 9.76
N LEU A 535 -13.77 42.71 10.61
CA LEU A 535 -14.26 44.05 10.96
C LEU A 535 -13.17 44.89 11.65
N PHE A 536 -12.40 44.28 12.55
CA PHE A 536 -11.30 44.97 13.23
C PHE A 536 -10.21 45.42 12.25
N ARG A 537 -9.85 44.56 11.32
CA ARG A 537 -8.91 44.91 10.22
C ARG A 537 -9.44 46.07 9.36
N ILE A 538 -10.72 46.06 9.01
CA ILE A 538 -11.35 47.16 8.26
C ILE A 538 -11.26 48.47 9.06
N LEU A 539 -11.57 48.45 10.35
CA LEU A 539 -11.48 49.62 11.21
C LEU A 539 -10.04 50.19 11.28
N ILE A 540 -9.03 49.30 11.36
CA ILE A 540 -7.63 49.73 11.32
C ILE A 540 -7.31 50.42 9.99
N TYR A 541 -7.74 49.83 8.83
CA TYR A 541 -7.52 50.45 7.54
C TYR A 541 -8.21 51.81 7.41
N VAL A 542 -9.44 51.94 7.89
CA VAL A 542 -10.16 53.23 7.91
C VAL A 542 -9.43 54.27 8.77
N ALA A 543 -8.93 53.84 9.94
CA ALA A 543 -8.14 54.74 10.82
C ALA A 543 -6.83 55.19 10.17
N ILE A 544 -6.12 54.29 9.50
CA ILE A 544 -4.89 54.60 8.76
C ILE A 544 -5.18 55.58 7.61
N ILE A 545 -6.22 55.31 6.82
CA ILE A 545 -6.62 56.20 5.71
C ILE A 545 -7.01 57.59 6.28
N GLY A 546 -7.76 57.62 7.38
CA GLY A 546 -8.14 58.88 8.05
C GLY A 546 -6.93 59.71 8.52
N THR A 547 -5.93 59.03 9.09
CA THR A 547 -4.68 59.71 9.50
C THR A 547 -3.89 60.24 8.31
N ILE A 548 -3.79 59.47 7.24
CA ILE A 548 -3.13 59.90 5.98
C ILE A 548 -3.81 61.11 5.38
N LEU A 549 -5.14 61.11 5.33
CA LEU A 549 -5.92 62.25 4.80
C LEU A 549 -5.74 63.49 5.70
N ALA A 550 -5.72 63.34 7.00
CA ALA A 550 -5.46 64.45 7.94
C ALA A 550 -4.05 65.04 7.72
N VAL A 551 -3.02 64.19 7.57
CA VAL A 551 -1.66 64.64 7.26
C VAL A 551 -1.60 65.39 5.93
N ILE A 552 -2.26 64.89 4.87
CA ILE A 552 -2.36 65.54 3.57
C ILE A 552 -3.06 66.90 3.71
N GLY A 553 -4.15 66.96 4.46
CA GLY A 553 -4.87 68.19 4.75
C GLY A 553 -4.00 69.24 5.45
N VAL A 554 -3.20 68.86 6.43
CA VAL A 554 -2.24 69.72 7.12
C VAL A 554 -1.16 70.24 6.15
N ILE A 555 -0.60 69.34 5.34
CA ILE A 555 0.41 69.73 4.31
C ILE A 555 -0.19 70.71 3.32
N PHE A 556 -1.41 70.44 2.84
CA PHE A 556 -2.10 71.32 1.91
C PHE A 556 -2.40 72.71 2.54
N PHE A 557 -2.78 72.73 3.81
CA PHE A 557 -2.98 73.97 4.59
C PHE A 557 -1.68 74.81 4.66
N PHE A 558 -0.57 74.17 5.01
CA PHE A 558 0.73 74.84 5.03
C PHE A 558 1.21 75.30 3.66
N LEU A 559 1.00 74.54 2.62
CA LEU A 559 1.34 74.94 1.25
C LEU A 559 0.48 76.12 0.77
N ARG A 560 -0.81 76.15 1.13
CA ARG A 560 -1.72 77.23 0.82
C ARG A 560 -1.35 78.51 1.59
N LYS A 561 -0.94 78.37 2.86
CA LYS A 561 -0.48 79.53 3.69
C LYS A 561 0.83 80.09 3.11
N ARG A 562 1.73 79.27 2.67
CA ARG A 562 3.01 79.65 2.00
C ARG A 562 2.80 80.35 0.67
N LYS A 563 1.76 80.00 -0.06
CA LYS A 563 1.40 80.63 -1.35
C LYS A 563 0.78 82.04 -1.10
N LYS A 564 -0.03 82.22 -0.05
CA LYS A 564 -0.58 83.54 0.31
C LYS A 564 0.50 84.48 0.82
N SER A 565 1.54 84.01 1.51
CA SER A 565 2.66 84.82 1.98
C SER A 565 3.62 85.28 0.86
N LYS A 566 3.59 84.66 -0.29
CA LYS A 566 4.38 85.06 -1.48
C LYS A 566 3.62 85.97 -2.45
N GLN A 567 2.34 86.20 -2.27
CA GLN A 567 1.52 87.14 -3.10
C GLN A 567 1.28 88.48 -2.39
N GLY A 568 1.86 88.66 -1.19
CA GLY A 568 1.74 89.91 -0.36
C GLY A 568 3.08 90.54 -0.02
N ALA A 569 4.15 90.27 -0.82
CA ALA A 569 5.46 90.94 -0.74
C ALA A 569 5.79 91.57 -2.09
#